data_8cb9250c2ea05a4a917c081a43f48a30
#
_entry.id   8cb9250c2ea05a4a917c081a43f48a30
#
_cell.length_a   1.000
_cell.length_b   1.000
_cell.length_c   1.000
_cell.angle_alpha   90.00
_cell.angle_beta   90.00
_cell.angle_gamma   90.00
#
_symmetry.space_group_name_H-M   'P 1'
#
loop_
_entity.id
_entity.type
_entity.pdbx_description
1 polymer ?
#
loop_
_entity_poly.entity_id
_entity_poly.type
_entity_poly.pdbx_seq_one_letter_code
_entity_poly.pdbx_strand_id
1 'polypeptide(L)'
;MPVQPIIIDASKLELEGVQRGRVNMIRRKRLPLETSVPGLTAEFSLSIVPEGYFTPRHRHNFDQIRYTLTGLQSTGYGDLGPGEVGYFPEGVHYGPQKQEGECATLVLQFQGASGERLLANEEMNGTYQRMVAAGGTFENGIYHGFTPDGRKKNKDSYVAIWEEREGRKLTFPKPRYRAPVMMQSENFSWVPDRDRPGVETKHLGTFSEMRTGIGFFRLRPGARRAAERVRDAELRYCIDGSFEYAGAPWGKHAYMFVPPEATVGEIVSDAGATFFVITLPMIVEGALRLARSSARAAE
;
A
#
# COMPACT_ATOMS: atom_id res chain seq x y z
N MET A 1 5.76 -5.94 27.15
CA MET A 1 4.28 -5.84 27.12
C MET A 1 3.81 -6.51 25.84
N PRO A 2 2.66 -7.19 25.81
CA PRO A 2 2.13 -7.76 24.57
C PRO A 2 1.91 -6.62 23.55
N VAL A 3 2.29 -6.86 22.32
CA VAL A 3 2.08 -5.90 21.24
C VAL A 3 0.57 -5.83 20.96
N GLN A 4 0.00 -4.63 20.97
CA GLN A 4 -1.44 -4.40 20.81
C GLN A 4 -1.75 -3.87 19.41
N PRO A 5 -2.91 -4.23 18.84
CA PRO A 5 -3.40 -3.59 17.63
C PRO A 5 -3.62 -2.09 17.82
N ILE A 6 -3.35 -1.33 16.76
CA ILE A 6 -3.68 0.10 16.67
C ILE A 6 -4.99 0.21 15.90
N ILE A 7 -6.00 0.87 16.47
CA ILE A 7 -7.26 1.14 15.77
C ILE A 7 -7.53 2.64 15.72
N ILE A 8 -7.94 3.14 14.57
CA ILE A 8 -8.26 4.55 14.34
C ILE A 8 -9.45 4.69 13.39
N ASP A 9 -10.10 5.85 13.42
CA ASP A 9 -11.03 6.28 12.39
C ASP A 9 -10.28 7.06 11.31
N ALA A 10 -10.05 6.44 10.15
CA ALA A 10 -9.32 7.04 9.04
C ALA A 10 -10.04 8.27 8.46
N SER A 11 -11.34 8.44 8.68
CA SER A 11 -12.07 9.62 8.22
C SER A 11 -11.58 10.90 8.92
N LYS A 12 -11.09 10.78 10.15
CA LYS A 12 -10.64 11.89 11.00
C LYS A 12 -9.18 12.29 10.79
N LEU A 13 -8.41 11.51 10.03
CA LEU A 13 -7.02 11.86 9.72
C LEU A 13 -6.94 13.09 8.82
N GLU A 14 -5.86 13.85 8.97
CA GLU A 14 -5.56 14.98 8.11
C GLU A 14 -5.24 14.54 6.68
N LEU A 15 -5.59 15.38 5.72
CA LEU A 15 -5.38 15.17 4.30
C LEU A 15 -4.13 15.93 3.85
N GLU A 16 -3.08 15.22 3.53
CA GLU A 16 -1.80 15.77 3.08
C GLU A 16 -1.71 15.79 1.56
N GLY A 17 -1.16 16.86 1.00
CA GLY A 17 -0.81 16.92 -0.43
C GLY A 17 0.53 16.27 -0.71
N VAL A 18 0.62 15.50 -1.80
CA VAL A 18 1.86 14.85 -2.26
C VAL A 18 2.21 15.30 -3.67
N GLN A 19 3.24 16.11 -3.78
CA GLN A 19 3.77 16.58 -5.06
C GLN A 19 4.95 15.71 -5.50
N ARG A 20 4.88 15.14 -6.71
CA ARG A 20 5.92 14.27 -7.28
C ARG A 20 6.26 14.63 -8.73
N GLY A 21 6.16 15.91 -9.09
CA GLY A 21 6.44 16.36 -10.46
C GLY A 21 5.44 15.84 -11.50
N ARG A 22 4.20 15.59 -11.10
CA ARG A 22 3.09 15.13 -11.95
C ARG A 22 2.01 16.19 -12.06
N VAL A 23 1.16 16.09 -13.08
CA VAL A 23 0.01 16.96 -13.20
C VAL A 23 -0.96 16.66 -12.08
N ASN A 24 -1.34 17.69 -11.37
CA ASN A 24 -2.17 17.67 -10.16
C ASN A 24 -1.58 16.86 -9.00
N MET A 25 -1.89 17.30 -7.81
CA MET A 25 -1.37 16.74 -6.57
C MET A 25 -2.32 15.67 -6.04
N ILE A 26 -1.77 14.48 -5.75
CA ILE A 26 -2.49 13.47 -4.98
C ILE A 26 -2.60 13.97 -3.54
N ARG A 27 -3.79 13.84 -2.95
CA ARG A 27 -4.02 14.06 -1.52
C ARG A 27 -4.14 12.72 -0.83
N ARG A 28 -3.66 12.59 0.39
CA ARG A 28 -3.74 11.33 1.12
C ARG A 28 -3.83 11.51 2.62
N LYS A 29 -4.39 10.50 3.27
CA LYS A 29 -4.36 10.29 4.71
C LYS A 29 -3.44 9.11 4.98
N ARG A 30 -2.39 9.31 5.78
CA ARG A 30 -1.50 8.21 6.16
C ARG A 30 -2.15 7.34 7.21
N LEU A 31 -2.19 6.05 6.96
CA LEU A 31 -2.67 5.06 7.89
C LEU A 31 -1.47 4.51 8.67
N PRO A 32 -1.53 4.45 10.02
CA PRO A 32 -0.43 3.94 10.82
C PRO A 32 -0.01 2.54 10.38
N LEU A 33 1.28 2.38 10.11
CA LEU A 33 1.90 1.11 9.77
C LEU A 33 3.31 1.10 10.37
N GLU A 34 3.47 0.34 11.44
CA GLU A 34 4.76 0.20 12.11
C GLU A 34 5.51 -0.99 11.54
N THR A 35 6.67 -0.75 10.97
CA THR A 35 7.61 -1.79 10.58
C THR A 35 8.70 -1.87 11.62
N SER A 36 8.71 -2.93 12.44
CA SER A 36 9.76 -3.16 13.42
C SER A 36 11.08 -3.64 12.80
N VAL A 37 11.14 -3.75 11.47
CA VAL A 37 12.30 -4.26 10.75
C VAL A 37 13.14 -3.08 10.24
N PRO A 38 14.36 -2.88 10.72
CA PRO A 38 15.24 -1.86 10.17
C PRO A 38 15.46 -2.03 8.67
N GLY A 39 15.29 -0.95 7.91
CA GLY A 39 15.47 -0.95 6.46
C GLY A 39 14.29 -1.46 5.63
N LEU A 40 13.24 -2.01 6.26
CA LEU A 40 12.00 -2.31 5.56
C LEU A 40 11.13 -1.06 5.54
N THR A 41 10.84 -0.56 4.35
CA THR A 41 9.95 0.58 4.16
C THR A 41 8.61 0.13 3.59
N ALA A 42 7.55 0.51 4.27
CA ALA A 42 6.18 0.33 3.79
C ALA A 42 5.37 1.57 4.13
N GLU A 43 4.37 1.85 3.32
CA GLU A 43 3.45 2.96 3.51
C GLU A 43 2.05 2.54 3.13
N PHE A 44 1.09 2.78 4.02
CA PHE A 44 -0.32 2.56 3.75
C PHE A 44 -1.09 3.89 3.85
N SER A 45 -1.94 4.16 2.89
CA SER A 45 -2.67 5.42 2.83
C SER A 45 -4.05 5.29 2.19
N LEU A 46 -4.98 6.14 2.61
CA LEU A 46 -6.16 6.49 1.84
C LEU A 46 -5.79 7.66 0.91
N SER A 47 -5.73 7.40 -0.38
CA SER A 47 -5.31 8.36 -1.41
C SER A 47 -6.51 8.86 -2.19
N ILE A 48 -6.58 10.18 -2.38
CA ILE A 48 -7.53 10.85 -3.27
C ILE A 48 -6.75 11.28 -4.51
N VAL A 49 -7.08 10.66 -5.64
CA VAL A 49 -6.50 10.99 -6.95
C VAL A 49 -7.47 11.93 -7.67
N PRO A 50 -7.10 13.19 -7.92
CA PRO A 50 -8.01 14.17 -8.50
C PRO A 50 -8.22 13.93 -9.99
N GLU A 51 -9.32 14.47 -10.51
CA GLU A 51 -9.54 14.60 -11.96
C GLU A 51 -8.35 15.30 -12.63
N GLY A 52 -8.03 14.88 -13.85
CA GLY A 52 -6.91 15.42 -14.63
C GLY A 52 -5.53 14.96 -14.14
N TYR A 53 -5.42 14.10 -13.12
CA TYR A 53 -4.14 13.52 -12.74
C TYR A 53 -3.59 12.68 -13.89
N PHE A 54 -2.33 12.93 -14.23
CA PHE A 54 -1.62 12.21 -15.28
C PHE A 54 -0.27 11.70 -14.82
N THR A 55 0.08 10.50 -15.25
CA THR A 55 1.44 9.97 -15.16
C THR A 55 1.73 9.10 -16.40
N PRO A 56 2.90 9.25 -17.03
CA PRO A 56 3.27 8.42 -18.17
C PRO A 56 3.42 6.96 -17.77
N ARG A 57 3.65 6.10 -18.75
CA ARG A 57 3.98 4.70 -18.48
C ARG A 57 5.29 4.62 -17.69
N HIS A 58 5.24 3.94 -16.55
CA HIS A 58 6.34 3.86 -15.59
C HIS A 58 6.37 2.51 -14.88
N ARG A 59 7.35 2.31 -14.02
CA ARG A 59 7.46 1.16 -13.10
C ARG A 59 8.04 1.60 -11.77
N HIS A 60 7.90 0.76 -10.76
CA HIS A 60 8.45 0.99 -9.43
C HIS A 60 9.46 -0.11 -9.05
N ASN A 61 10.30 0.19 -8.06
CA ASN A 61 11.21 -0.75 -7.40
C ASN A 61 10.59 -1.30 -6.10
N PHE A 62 9.28 -1.26 -6.00
CA PHE A 62 8.50 -1.73 -4.86
C PHE A 62 7.21 -2.35 -5.37
N ASP A 63 6.60 -3.18 -4.52
CA ASP A 63 5.28 -3.73 -4.75
C ASP A 63 4.21 -2.72 -4.30
N GLN A 64 3.07 -2.72 -4.97
CA GLN A 64 1.95 -1.86 -4.62
C GLN A 64 0.63 -2.60 -4.73
N ILE A 65 -0.24 -2.42 -3.73
CA ILE A 65 -1.63 -2.90 -3.73
C ILE A 65 -2.54 -1.68 -3.70
N ARG A 66 -3.58 -1.69 -4.52
CA ARG A 66 -4.60 -0.65 -4.58
C ARG A 66 -5.98 -1.28 -4.45
N TYR A 67 -6.79 -0.77 -3.55
CA TYR A 67 -8.21 -1.09 -3.41
C TYR A 67 -9.02 0.17 -3.66
N THR A 68 -9.92 0.15 -4.64
CA THR A 68 -10.74 1.32 -4.97
C THR A 68 -11.96 1.39 -4.07
N LEU A 69 -12.10 2.50 -3.36
CA LEU A 69 -13.26 2.79 -2.50
C LEU A 69 -14.38 3.48 -3.27
N THR A 70 -14.02 4.50 -4.07
CA THR A 70 -14.97 5.28 -4.88
C THR A 70 -14.33 5.75 -6.18
N GLY A 71 -15.14 5.99 -7.19
CA GLY A 71 -14.69 6.42 -8.52
C GLY A 71 -14.03 5.32 -9.32
N LEU A 72 -13.46 5.67 -10.46
CA LEU A 72 -12.71 4.76 -11.33
C LEU A 72 -11.24 5.13 -11.30
N GLN A 73 -10.35 4.22 -10.91
CA GLN A 73 -8.92 4.48 -10.94
C GLN A 73 -8.31 3.99 -12.25
N SER A 74 -7.84 4.92 -13.08
CA SER A 74 -7.12 4.59 -14.30
C SER A 74 -5.79 3.92 -14.00
N THR A 75 -5.45 2.84 -14.72
CA THR A 75 -4.20 2.08 -14.55
C THR A 75 -3.38 1.93 -15.83
N GLY A 76 -3.98 2.20 -16.99
CA GLY A 76 -3.41 1.89 -18.29
C GLY A 76 -3.52 0.41 -18.70
N TYR A 77 -4.16 -0.42 -17.89
CA TYR A 77 -4.49 -1.83 -18.17
C TYR A 77 -5.98 -2.14 -17.92
N GLY A 78 -6.82 -1.13 -17.98
CA GLY A 78 -8.18 -1.11 -17.53
C GLY A 78 -8.31 -0.26 -16.26
N ASP A 79 -9.53 0.07 -15.90
CA ASP A 79 -9.82 0.86 -14.71
C ASP A 79 -10.22 -0.06 -13.56
N LEU A 80 -9.85 0.34 -12.35
CA LEU A 80 -10.30 -0.29 -11.12
C LEU A 80 -11.50 0.47 -10.59
N GLY A 81 -12.66 -0.18 -10.59
CA GLY A 81 -13.89 0.32 -9.98
C GLY A 81 -13.97 0.10 -8.47
N PRO A 82 -15.01 0.63 -7.80
CA PRO A 82 -15.25 0.41 -6.38
C PRO A 82 -15.31 -1.09 -6.05
N GLY A 83 -14.57 -1.52 -5.02
CA GLY A 83 -14.48 -2.91 -4.62
C GLY A 83 -13.42 -3.74 -5.35
N GLU A 84 -12.83 -3.22 -6.40
CA GLU A 84 -11.78 -3.91 -7.16
C GLU A 84 -10.39 -3.68 -6.58
N VAL A 85 -9.50 -4.65 -6.80
CA VAL A 85 -8.13 -4.64 -6.27
C VAL A 85 -7.13 -4.81 -7.40
N GLY A 86 -6.09 -3.98 -7.40
CA GLY A 86 -4.93 -4.11 -8.28
C GLY A 86 -3.67 -4.43 -7.49
N TYR A 87 -2.91 -5.44 -7.93
CA TYR A 87 -1.55 -5.70 -7.47
C TYR A 87 -0.56 -5.30 -8.56
N PHE A 88 0.32 -4.37 -8.24
CA PHE A 88 1.34 -3.79 -9.12
C PHE A 88 2.72 -4.22 -8.63
N PRO A 89 3.26 -5.32 -9.17
CA PRO A 89 4.56 -5.85 -8.74
C PRO A 89 5.72 -4.94 -9.12
N GLU A 90 6.78 -4.97 -8.33
CA GLU A 90 8.04 -4.28 -8.67
C GLU A 90 8.54 -4.66 -10.06
N GLY A 91 9.12 -3.71 -10.77
CA GLY A 91 9.67 -3.88 -12.12
C GLY A 91 8.65 -3.96 -13.25
N VAL A 92 7.37 -4.16 -12.97
CA VAL A 92 6.30 -4.21 -13.98
C VAL A 92 5.95 -2.81 -14.44
N HIS A 93 5.96 -2.58 -15.77
CA HIS A 93 5.49 -1.33 -16.34
C HIS A 93 3.97 -1.27 -16.38
N TYR A 94 3.41 -0.12 -16.02
CA TYR A 94 2.00 0.19 -16.16
C TYR A 94 1.77 1.67 -16.47
N GLY A 95 0.55 2.02 -16.85
CA GLY A 95 0.21 3.33 -17.37
C GLY A 95 0.29 3.40 -18.91
N PRO A 96 0.06 4.58 -19.54
CA PRO A 96 -0.18 5.85 -18.84
C PRO A 96 -1.44 5.81 -17.99
N GLN A 97 -1.45 6.58 -16.90
CA GLN A 97 -2.64 6.80 -16.10
C GLN A 97 -3.18 8.19 -16.42
N LYS A 98 -4.43 8.26 -16.84
CA LYS A 98 -5.14 9.52 -17.07
C LYS A 98 -6.46 9.45 -16.32
N GLN A 99 -6.54 10.23 -15.25
CA GLN A 99 -7.69 10.21 -14.35
C GLN A 99 -8.79 11.14 -14.90
N GLU A 100 -9.94 10.56 -15.25
CA GLU A 100 -11.07 11.32 -15.83
C GLU A 100 -12.02 11.89 -14.78
N GLY A 101 -12.06 11.32 -13.58
CA GLY A 101 -12.82 11.82 -12.44
C GLY A 101 -12.07 11.53 -11.13
N GLU A 102 -12.43 12.19 -10.05
CA GLU A 102 -11.82 11.93 -8.74
C GLU A 102 -12.10 10.49 -8.28
N CYS A 103 -11.09 9.81 -7.75
CA CYS A 103 -11.25 8.52 -7.11
C CYS A 103 -10.55 8.47 -5.74
N ALA A 104 -11.09 7.63 -4.85
CA ALA A 104 -10.50 7.33 -3.55
C ALA A 104 -10.05 5.88 -3.50
N THR A 105 -8.78 5.65 -3.13
CA THR A 105 -8.18 4.31 -3.08
C THR A 105 -7.37 4.10 -1.82
N LEU A 106 -7.43 2.90 -1.26
CA LEU A 106 -6.42 2.44 -0.30
C LEU A 106 -5.19 2.01 -1.09
N VAL A 107 -4.03 2.52 -0.71
CA VAL A 107 -2.77 2.24 -1.39
C VAL A 107 -1.74 1.77 -0.39
N LEU A 108 -1.32 0.51 -0.51
CA LEU A 108 -0.15 -0.01 0.18
C LEU A 108 1.03 -0.01 -0.80
N GLN A 109 2.13 0.58 -0.40
CA GLN A 109 3.43 0.50 -1.06
C GLN A 109 4.40 -0.16 -0.09
N PHE A 110 5.17 -1.14 -0.54
CA PHE A 110 6.11 -1.84 0.31
C PHE A 110 7.29 -2.37 -0.49
N GLN A 111 8.43 -2.45 0.16
CA GLN A 111 9.66 -2.94 -0.44
C GLN A 111 9.43 -4.31 -1.07
N GLY A 112 9.83 -4.46 -2.33
CA GLY A 112 9.76 -5.72 -3.06
C GLY A 112 10.89 -6.68 -2.70
N ALA A 113 10.87 -7.87 -3.30
CA ALA A 113 11.86 -8.92 -3.03
C ALA A 113 13.26 -8.59 -3.57
N SER A 114 13.41 -7.59 -4.45
CA SER A 114 14.72 -7.10 -4.88
C SER A 114 15.54 -6.47 -3.75
N GLY A 115 14.85 -6.02 -2.68
CA GLY A 115 15.47 -5.32 -1.57
C GLY A 115 15.78 -3.84 -1.85
N GLU A 116 15.43 -3.32 -3.05
CA GLU A 116 15.56 -1.89 -3.34
C GLU A 116 14.63 -1.07 -2.45
N ARG A 117 15.17 -0.03 -1.84
CA ARG A 117 14.47 0.77 -0.84
C ARG A 117 13.35 1.61 -1.43
N LEU A 118 12.17 1.57 -0.83
CA LEU A 118 11.13 2.58 -1.02
C LEU A 118 11.53 3.84 -0.22
N LEU A 119 11.62 4.99 -0.89
CA LEU A 119 11.88 6.25 -0.21
C LEU A 119 10.65 6.73 0.56
N ALA A 120 10.87 7.19 1.78
CA ALA A 120 9.83 7.88 2.52
C ALA A 120 9.43 9.19 1.83
N ASN A 121 8.21 9.68 2.08
CA ASN A 121 7.73 10.89 1.42
C ASN A 121 8.53 12.12 1.74
N GLU A 122 8.98 12.26 2.97
CA GLU A 122 9.82 13.38 3.42
C GLU A 122 11.13 13.40 2.63
N GLU A 123 11.73 12.23 2.40
CA GLU A 123 12.94 12.09 1.60
C GLU A 123 12.67 12.44 0.13
N MET A 124 11.55 11.93 -0.41
CA MET A 124 11.10 12.24 -1.77
C MET A 124 10.89 13.76 -1.94
N ASN A 125 10.13 14.38 -1.07
CA ASN A 125 9.82 15.81 -1.13
C ASN A 125 11.07 16.65 -0.92
N GLY A 126 11.91 16.34 0.06
CA GLY A 126 13.15 17.08 0.30
C GLY A 126 14.13 16.99 -0.88
N THR A 127 14.21 15.83 -1.52
CA THR A 127 15.06 15.65 -2.71
C THR A 127 14.49 16.38 -3.91
N TYR A 128 13.17 16.28 -4.14
CA TYR A 128 12.48 17.06 -5.19
C TYR A 128 12.78 18.56 -5.07
N GLN A 129 12.63 19.14 -3.86
CA GLN A 129 12.90 20.56 -3.63
C GLN A 129 14.37 20.94 -3.93
N ARG A 130 15.33 20.12 -3.53
CA ARG A 130 16.74 20.35 -3.85
C ARG A 130 17.02 20.33 -5.36
N MET A 131 16.42 19.38 -6.08
CA MET A 131 16.57 19.27 -7.53
C MET A 131 15.97 20.47 -8.26
N VAL A 132 14.83 20.99 -7.79
CA VAL A 132 14.22 22.22 -8.33
C VAL A 132 15.11 23.43 -8.01
N ALA A 133 15.60 23.58 -6.81
CA ALA A 133 16.51 24.66 -6.43
C ALA A 133 17.84 24.65 -7.22
N ALA A 134 18.28 23.46 -7.69
CA ALA A 134 19.41 23.30 -8.59
C ALA A 134 19.09 23.56 -10.08
N GLY A 135 17.89 24.10 -10.41
CA GLY A 135 17.48 24.45 -11.75
C GLY A 135 16.83 23.34 -12.56
N GLY A 136 16.57 22.19 -11.97
CA GLY A 136 15.82 21.11 -12.60
C GLY A 136 14.32 21.41 -12.62
N THR A 137 13.61 20.89 -13.62
CA THR A 137 12.16 21.01 -13.71
C THR A 137 11.50 19.65 -13.80
N PHE A 138 10.23 19.57 -13.34
CA PHE A 138 9.43 18.35 -13.37
C PHE A 138 8.14 18.65 -14.11
N GLU A 139 7.89 17.94 -15.18
CA GLU A 139 6.71 18.12 -16.00
C GLU A 139 6.16 16.77 -16.48
N ASN A 140 4.86 16.56 -16.34
CA ASN A 140 4.15 15.35 -16.77
C ASN A 140 4.83 14.02 -16.32
N GLY A 141 5.42 13.99 -15.12
CA GLY A 141 6.11 12.83 -14.57
C GLY A 141 7.53 12.63 -15.08
N ILE A 142 8.08 13.59 -15.81
CA ILE A 142 9.46 13.59 -16.32
C ILE A 142 10.26 14.68 -15.61
N TYR A 143 11.44 14.32 -15.16
CA TYR A 143 12.47 15.26 -14.72
C TYR A 143 13.28 15.73 -15.90
N HIS A 144 13.43 17.04 -16.02
CA HIS A 144 14.29 17.71 -17.00
C HIS A 144 15.41 18.44 -16.27
N GLY A 145 16.62 18.06 -16.52
CA GLY A 145 17.82 18.64 -15.93
C GLY A 145 19.02 18.53 -16.85
N PHE A 146 20.19 18.72 -16.26
CA PHE A 146 21.45 18.61 -16.98
C PHE A 146 22.40 17.66 -16.22
N THR A 147 23.25 17.00 -16.97
CA THR A 147 24.40 16.27 -16.42
C THR A 147 25.52 17.25 -16.05
N PRO A 148 26.51 16.87 -15.23
CA PRO A 148 27.64 17.74 -14.89
C PRO A 148 28.40 18.29 -16.11
N ASP A 149 28.38 17.56 -17.24
CA ASP A 149 28.97 17.98 -18.51
C ASP A 149 28.01 18.78 -19.41
N GLY A 150 26.89 19.25 -18.87
CA GLY A 150 25.93 20.17 -19.52
C GLY A 150 24.97 19.54 -20.52
N ARG A 151 24.93 18.22 -20.67
CA ARG A 151 23.96 17.55 -21.56
C ARG A 151 22.58 17.49 -20.91
N LYS A 152 21.53 17.61 -21.74
CA LYS A 152 20.14 17.43 -21.29
C LYS A 152 19.93 16.01 -20.72
N LYS A 153 19.30 15.96 -19.54
CA LYS A 153 18.93 14.72 -18.84
C LYS A 153 17.42 14.69 -18.66
N ASN A 154 16.73 13.82 -19.40
CA ASN A 154 15.31 13.55 -19.23
C ASN A 154 15.15 12.17 -18.61
N LYS A 155 14.41 12.05 -17.52
CA LYS A 155 14.22 10.80 -16.80
C LYS A 155 12.84 10.76 -16.13
N ASP A 156 12.29 9.58 -15.92
CA ASP A 156 11.12 9.43 -15.04
C ASP A 156 11.37 10.15 -13.70
N SER A 157 10.39 10.92 -13.26
CA SER A 157 10.55 11.81 -12.10
C SER A 157 10.87 11.03 -10.81
N TYR A 158 10.23 9.86 -10.60
CA TYR A 158 10.49 9.03 -9.43
C TYR A 158 11.92 8.48 -9.47
N VAL A 159 12.33 7.94 -10.61
CA VAL A 159 13.70 7.39 -10.80
C VAL A 159 14.75 8.48 -10.62
N ALA A 160 14.50 9.69 -11.13
CA ALA A 160 15.43 10.81 -10.97
C ALA A 160 15.62 11.21 -9.50
N ILE A 161 14.52 11.32 -8.74
CA ILE A 161 14.54 11.65 -7.32
C ILE A 161 15.23 10.55 -6.52
N TRP A 162 14.91 9.28 -6.82
CA TRP A 162 15.49 8.13 -6.13
C TRP A 162 17.02 8.07 -6.33
N GLU A 163 17.49 8.20 -7.57
CA GLU A 163 18.92 8.17 -7.90
C GLU A 163 19.68 9.37 -7.32
N GLU A 164 19.05 10.55 -7.28
CA GLU A 164 19.61 11.73 -6.64
C GLU A 164 19.77 11.53 -5.12
N ARG A 165 18.78 10.90 -4.49
CA ARG A 165 18.78 10.63 -3.04
C ARG A 165 19.80 9.58 -2.65
N GLU A 166 19.90 8.50 -3.42
CA GLU A 166 20.73 7.33 -3.11
C GLU A 166 22.16 7.44 -3.69
N GLY A 167 22.42 8.41 -4.57
CA GLY A 167 23.74 8.60 -5.19
C GLY A 167 24.16 7.47 -6.15
N ARG A 168 23.21 6.63 -6.58
CA ARG A 168 23.45 5.50 -7.47
C ARG A 168 22.29 5.28 -8.44
N LYS A 169 22.52 4.51 -9.49
CA LYS A 169 21.45 4.14 -10.43
C LYS A 169 20.46 3.18 -9.78
N LEU A 170 19.17 3.41 -10.03
CA LEU A 170 18.11 2.50 -9.65
C LEU A 170 18.11 1.27 -10.55
N THR A 171 18.21 0.10 -9.93
CA THR A 171 18.14 -1.18 -10.62
C THR A 171 16.75 -1.80 -10.42
N PHE A 172 16.12 -2.20 -11.53
CA PHE A 172 14.84 -2.89 -11.47
C PHE A 172 15.04 -4.38 -11.64
N PRO A 173 14.36 -5.21 -10.84
CA PRO A 173 14.41 -6.64 -11.03
C PRO A 173 13.71 -7.05 -12.33
N LYS A 174 13.97 -8.27 -12.79
CA LYS A 174 13.18 -8.87 -13.87
C LYS A 174 11.72 -9.01 -13.39
N PRO A 175 10.76 -8.47 -14.15
CA PRO A 175 9.35 -8.56 -13.74
C PRO A 175 8.89 -10.01 -13.55
N ARG A 176 8.20 -10.31 -12.43
CA ARG A 176 7.58 -11.62 -12.17
C ARG A 176 6.30 -11.84 -12.98
N TYR A 177 5.64 -10.75 -13.34
CA TYR A 177 4.38 -10.74 -14.09
C TYR A 177 4.54 -9.89 -15.36
N ARG A 178 3.76 -10.19 -16.39
CA ARG A 178 3.77 -9.42 -17.65
C ARG A 178 3.05 -8.09 -17.52
N ALA A 179 2.11 -7.99 -16.59
CA ALA A 179 1.24 -6.85 -16.34
C ALA A 179 0.85 -6.82 -14.86
N PRO A 180 0.27 -5.72 -14.35
CA PRO A 180 -0.43 -5.72 -13.07
C PRO A 180 -1.52 -6.79 -13.03
N VAL A 181 -1.81 -7.30 -11.83
CA VAL A 181 -2.89 -8.27 -11.62
C VAL A 181 -4.13 -7.51 -11.15
N MET A 182 -5.18 -7.53 -11.97
CA MET A 182 -6.46 -6.87 -11.69
C MET A 182 -7.45 -7.90 -11.17
N MET A 183 -8.09 -7.63 -10.04
CA MET A 183 -8.98 -8.56 -9.35
C MET A 183 -10.35 -7.92 -9.14
N GLN A 184 -11.37 -8.47 -9.78
CA GLN A 184 -12.76 -8.12 -9.57
C GLN A 184 -13.28 -8.92 -8.38
N SER A 185 -13.27 -8.29 -7.21
CA SER A 185 -13.53 -8.99 -5.95
C SER A 185 -14.93 -9.62 -5.86
N GLU A 186 -15.89 -9.12 -6.61
CA GLU A 186 -17.25 -9.67 -6.68
C GLU A 186 -17.29 -11.07 -7.28
N ASN A 187 -16.37 -11.41 -8.18
CA ASN A 187 -16.28 -12.73 -8.81
C ASN A 187 -15.71 -13.82 -7.90
N PHE A 188 -15.20 -13.43 -6.71
CA PHE A 188 -14.70 -14.36 -5.70
C PHE A 188 -15.80 -14.70 -4.69
N SER A 189 -15.93 -15.96 -4.36
CA SER A 189 -16.96 -16.42 -3.41
C SER A 189 -16.58 -16.16 -1.96
N TRP A 190 -17.56 -15.84 -1.15
CA TRP A 190 -17.44 -15.86 0.30
C TRP A 190 -17.43 -17.30 0.82
N VAL A 191 -16.46 -17.65 1.64
CA VAL A 191 -16.31 -18.97 2.25
C VAL A 191 -16.61 -18.84 3.74
N PRO A 192 -17.63 -19.55 4.28
CA PRO A 192 -17.88 -19.57 5.71
C PRO A 192 -16.68 -20.11 6.49
N ASP A 193 -16.34 -19.44 7.59
CA ASP A 193 -15.36 -19.95 8.53
C ASP A 193 -15.98 -21.11 9.34
N ARG A 194 -15.33 -22.28 9.33
CA ARG A 194 -15.87 -23.48 9.99
C ARG A 194 -15.90 -23.37 11.51
N ASP A 195 -14.96 -22.63 12.08
CA ASP A 195 -14.77 -22.52 13.51
C ASP A 195 -15.44 -21.27 14.10
N ARG A 196 -15.94 -20.38 13.24
CA ARG A 196 -16.51 -19.07 13.63
C ARG A 196 -17.85 -18.82 12.94
N PRO A 197 -18.96 -19.29 13.51
CA PRO A 197 -20.29 -19.08 12.93
C PRO A 197 -20.59 -17.60 12.64
N GLY A 198 -21.10 -17.33 11.44
CA GLY A 198 -21.39 -15.97 10.98
C GLY A 198 -20.17 -15.15 10.49
N VAL A 199 -18.97 -15.71 10.56
CA VAL A 199 -17.77 -15.14 9.93
C VAL A 199 -17.56 -15.81 8.58
N GLU A 200 -17.25 -15.02 7.56
CA GLU A 200 -16.92 -15.48 6.21
C GLU A 200 -15.67 -14.79 5.72
N THR A 201 -14.89 -15.49 4.91
CA THR A 201 -13.66 -14.98 4.29
C THR A 201 -13.73 -15.02 2.79
N LYS A 202 -13.00 -14.14 2.14
CA LYS A 202 -12.83 -14.11 0.70
C LYS A 202 -11.35 -13.87 0.41
N HIS A 203 -10.65 -14.88 -0.12
CA HIS A 203 -9.24 -14.79 -0.44
C HIS A 203 -9.07 -14.49 -1.93
N LEU A 204 -8.42 -13.37 -2.26
CA LEU A 204 -8.16 -12.97 -3.65
C LEU A 204 -6.85 -13.55 -4.17
N GLY A 205 -5.87 -13.74 -3.30
CA GLY A 205 -4.60 -14.34 -3.69
C GLY A 205 -3.49 -14.09 -2.67
N THR A 206 -2.40 -14.83 -2.86
CA THR A 206 -1.13 -14.64 -2.15
C THR A 206 -0.05 -14.39 -3.19
N PHE A 207 0.69 -13.30 -3.03
CA PHE A 207 1.54 -12.77 -4.07
C PHE A 207 3.00 -12.72 -3.66
N SER A 208 3.86 -12.99 -4.65
CA SER A 208 5.32 -12.92 -4.58
C SER A 208 5.96 -13.81 -3.52
N GLU A 209 7.27 -13.78 -3.48
CA GLU A 209 8.10 -14.45 -2.47
C GLU A 209 7.84 -13.91 -1.06
N MET A 210 7.26 -12.71 -0.96
CA MET A 210 6.88 -12.08 0.30
C MET A 210 5.58 -12.64 0.87
N ARG A 211 4.85 -13.46 0.11
CA ARG A 211 3.61 -14.12 0.50
C ARG A 211 2.53 -13.16 1.00
N THR A 212 2.50 -11.96 0.41
CA THR A 212 1.50 -10.94 0.75
C THR A 212 0.11 -11.44 0.38
N GLY A 213 -0.75 -11.60 1.38
CA GLY A 213 -2.13 -12.03 1.21
C GLY A 213 -3.06 -10.84 0.99
N ILE A 214 -4.04 -10.98 0.09
CA ILE A 214 -5.08 -9.99 -0.17
C ILE A 214 -6.43 -10.67 -0.09
N GLY A 215 -7.36 -10.09 0.66
CA GLY A 215 -8.69 -10.64 0.79
C GLY A 215 -9.62 -9.78 1.63
N PHE A 216 -10.67 -10.42 2.09
CA PHE A 216 -11.68 -9.82 2.96
C PHE A 216 -12.11 -10.81 4.03
N PHE A 217 -12.63 -10.29 5.13
CA PHE A 217 -13.55 -11.03 5.97
C PHE A 217 -14.79 -10.19 6.26
N ARG A 218 -15.88 -10.84 6.56
CA ARG A 218 -17.09 -10.18 7.04
C ARG A 218 -17.72 -10.91 8.22
N LEU A 219 -18.36 -10.15 9.06
CA LEU A 219 -19.27 -10.63 10.08
C LEU A 219 -20.69 -10.44 9.55
N ARG A 220 -21.52 -11.47 9.63
CA ARG A 220 -22.97 -11.34 9.41
C ARG A 220 -23.60 -10.61 10.60
N PRO A 221 -24.80 -10.04 10.45
CA PRO A 221 -25.53 -9.44 11.58
C PRO A 221 -25.62 -10.39 12.77
N GLY A 222 -25.27 -9.90 13.97
CA GLY A 222 -25.22 -10.66 15.23
C GLY A 222 -23.99 -11.56 15.38
N ALA A 223 -23.05 -11.56 14.44
CA ALA A 223 -21.87 -12.43 14.50
C ALA A 223 -20.78 -11.87 15.42
N ARG A 224 -19.97 -12.80 15.92
CA ARG A 224 -18.78 -12.53 16.75
C ARG A 224 -17.57 -13.20 16.16
N ARG A 225 -16.45 -12.49 16.14
CA ARG A 225 -15.13 -13.05 15.89
C ARG A 225 -14.37 -13.05 17.21
N ALA A 226 -14.21 -14.22 17.80
CA ALA A 226 -13.53 -14.38 19.08
C ALA A 226 -12.11 -13.82 19.05
N ALA A 227 -11.56 -13.50 20.21
CA ALA A 227 -10.17 -13.08 20.34
C ALA A 227 -9.23 -14.11 19.73
N GLU A 228 -8.24 -13.64 18.97
CA GLU A 228 -7.29 -14.49 18.28
C GLU A 228 -5.88 -13.92 18.32
N ARG A 229 -4.88 -14.80 18.32
CA ARG A 229 -3.49 -14.41 18.07
C ARG A 229 -3.23 -14.42 16.58
N VAL A 230 -2.77 -13.31 16.04
CA VAL A 230 -2.45 -13.15 14.62
C VAL A 230 -0.95 -13.34 14.44
N ARG A 231 -0.57 -14.29 13.61
CA ARG A 231 0.83 -14.63 13.36
C ARG A 231 1.57 -13.54 12.58
N ASP A 232 0.97 -13.11 11.47
CA ASP A 232 1.57 -12.18 10.53
C ASP A 232 0.95 -10.78 10.74
N ALA A 233 1.63 -9.72 10.33
CA ALA A 233 1.03 -8.39 10.39
C ALA A 233 -0.17 -8.30 9.44
N GLU A 234 -1.24 -7.64 9.90
CA GLU A 234 -2.43 -7.42 9.09
C GLU A 234 -2.86 -5.95 9.09
N LEU A 235 -3.29 -5.51 7.92
CA LEU A 235 -3.97 -4.23 7.70
C LEU A 235 -5.44 -4.55 7.48
N ARG A 236 -6.32 -4.15 8.40
CA ARG A 236 -7.76 -4.38 8.33
C ARG A 236 -8.48 -3.04 8.19
N TYR A 237 -9.19 -2.84 7.10
CA TYR A 237 -9.95 -1.61 6.87
C TYR A 237 -11.43 -1.93 6.74
N CYS A 238 -12.27 -1.36 7.59
CA CYS A 238 -13.72 -1.52 7.53
C CYS A 238 -14.27 -0.73 6.34
N ILE A 239 -14.75 -1.46 5.33
CA ILE A 239 -15.28 -0.88 4.09
C ILE A 239 -16.80 -0.69 4.15
N ASP A 240 -17.48 -1.44 5.03
CA ASP A 240 -18.93 -1.37 5.20
C ASP A 240 -19.37 -1.90 6.58
N GLY A 241 -20.48 -1.37 7.08
CA GLY A 241 -21.08 -1.79 8.34
C GLY A 241 -20.47 -1.15 9.60
N SER A 242 -20.75 -1.78 10.74
CA SER A 242 -20.30 -1.32 12.06
C SER A 242 -20.00 -2.48 12.99
N PHE A 243 -19.14 -2.27 13.99
CA PHE A 243 -18.70 -3.29 14.94
C PHE A 243 -18.27 -2.67 16.27
N GLU A 244 -18.23 -3.50 17.30
CA GLU A 244 -17.59 -3.19 18.58
C GLU A 244 -16.22 -3.84 18.66
N TYR A 245 -15.24 -3.09 19.18
CA TYR A 245 -13.92 -3.58 19.51
C TYR A 245 -13.35 -2.84 20.72
N ALA A 246 -12.80 -3.56 21.68
CA ALA A 246 -12.23 -3.02 22.93
C ALA A 246 -13.20 -2.09 23.70
N GLY A 247 -14.49 -2.43 23.69
CA GLY A 247 -15.55 -1.69 24.39
C GLY A 247 -15.94 -0.36 23.71
N ALA A 248 -15.52 -0.12 22.48
CA ALA A 248 -15.88 1.06 21.71
C ALA A 248 -16.54 0.70 20.37
N PRO A 249 -17.54 1.51 19.92
CA PRO A 249 -18.15 1.34 18.62
C PRO A 249 -17.27 1.89 17.49
N TRP A 250 -17.21 1.15 16.40
CA TRP A 250 -16.48 1.47 15.17
C TRP A 250 -17.35 1.23 13.95
N GLY A 251 -17.04 1.85 12.84
CA GLY A 251 -17.81 1.68 11.62
C GLY A 251 -16.96 1.79 10.37
N LYS A 252 -17.60 2.04 9.24
CA LYS A 252 -16.95 2.31 7.97
C LYS A 252 -15.84 3.35 8.15
N HIS A 253 -14.68 3.09 7.52
CA HIS A 253 -13.42 3.84 7.65
C HIS A 253 -12.62 3.57 8.94
N ALA A 254 -13.08 2.69 9.83
CA ALA A 254 -12.20 2.19 10.89
C ALA A 254 -11.04 1.41 10.25
N TYR A 255 -9.83 1.73 10.65
CA TYR A 255 -8.61 1.06 10.24
C TYR A 255 -7.92 0.45 11.45
N MET A 256 -7.53 -0.82 11.33
CA MET A 256 -6.78 -1.54 12.35
C MET A 256 -5.47 -2.05 11.78
N PHE A 257 -4.35 -1.60 12.33
CA PHE A 257 -3.06 -2.24 12.15
C PHE A 257 -2.89 -3.29 13.24
N VAL A 258 -2.70 -4.53 12.84
CA VAL A 258 -2.41 -5.66 13.73
C VAL A 258 -0.95 -6.02 13.56
N PRO A 259 -0.10 -5.75 14.55
CA PRO A 259 1.30 -6.16 14.52
C PRO A 259 1.44 -7.70 14.50
N PRO A 260 2.59 -8.23 14.04
CA PRO A 260 2.86 -9.67 14.12
C PRO A 260 2.78 -10.16 15.55
N GLU A 261 2.25 -11.36 15.75
CA GLU A 261 2.10 -12.02 17.05
C GLU A 261 1.19 -11.29 18.05
N ALA A 262 0.49 -10.25 17.61
CA ALA A 262 -0.48 -9.54 18.46
C ALA A 262 -1.73 -10.38 18.72
N THR A 263 -2.35 -10.15 19.87
CA THR A 263 -3.68 -10.67 20.17
C THR A 263 -4.72 -9.61 19.83
N VAL A 264 -5.57 -9.92 18.85
CA VAL A 264 -6.77 -9.12 18.56
C VAL A 264 -7.87 -9.56 19.49
N GLY A 265 -8.48 -8.62 20.22
CA GLY A 265 -9.65 -8.90 21.04
C GLY A 265 -10.88 -9.30 20.23
N GLU A 266 -11.95 -9.67 20.91
CA GLU A 266 -13.22 -10.00 20.26
C GLU A 266 -13.74 -8.81 19.43
N ILE A 267 -14.23 -9.11 18.22
CA ILE A 267 -14.96 -8.17 17.35
C ILE A 267 -16.42 -8.64 17.29
N VAL A 268 -17.35 -7.76 17.62
CA VAL A 268 -18.80 -8.05 17.60
C VAL A 268 -19.47 -7.12 16.61
N SER A 269 -20.42 -7.62 15.84
CA SER A 269 -21.19 -6.78 14.93
C SER A 269 -22.66 -7.17 14.92
N ASP A 270 -23.52 -6.28 15.41
CA ASP A 270 -24.98 -6.47 15.39
C ASP A 270 -25.57 -6.22 13.99
N ALA A 271 -25.02 -5.26 13.25
CA ALA A 271 -25.51 -4.89 11.92
C ALA A 271 -24.79 -5.63 10.76
N GLY A 272 -23.68 -6.29 11.05
CA GLY A 272 -22.74 -6.81 10.07
C GLY A 272 -21.62 -5.80 9.78
N ALA A 273 -20.43 -6.33 9.45
CA ALA A 273 -19.28 -5.52 9.07
C ALA A 273 -18.40 -6.26 8.06
N THR A 274 -17.87 -5.52 7.09
CA THR A 274 -16.97 -6.07 6.05
C THR A 274 -15.63 -5.35 6.08
N PHE A 275 -14.55 -6.13 6.05
CA PHE A 275 -13.19 -5.62 6.12
C PHE A 275 -12.41 -6.04 4.87
N PHE A 276 -11.71 -5.09 4.26
CA PHE A 276 -10.61 -5.37 3.36
C PHE A 276 -9.36 -5.67 4.19
N VAL A 277 -8.65 -6.73 3.83
CA VAL A 277 -7.49 -7.21 4.61
C VAL A 277 -6.28 -7.44 3.72
N ILE A 278 -5.14 -6.96 4.18
CA ILE A 278 -3.83 -7.30 3.61
C ILE A 278 -3.01 -7.96 4.71
N THR A 279 -2.47 -9.15 4.42
CA THR A 279 -1.57 -9.88 5.32
C THR A 279 -0.14 -9.71 4.83
N LEU A 280 0.78 -9.34 5.73
CA LEU A 280 2.16 -9.03 5.45
C LEU A 280 3.15 -9.95 6.19
N PRO A 281 3.35 -11.21 5.77
CA PRO A 281 4.32 -12.12 6.41
C PRO A 281 5.76 -11.61 6.36
N MET A 282 6.08 -10.81 5.35
CA MET A 282 7.40 -10.21 5.14
C MET A 282 7.90 -9.36 6.32
N ILE A 283 7.01 -8.76 7.11
CA ILE A 283 7.40 -7.95 8.28
C ILE A 283 8.12 -8.81 9.30
N VAL A 284 7.71 -10.06 9.48
CA VAL A 284 8.38 -11.04 10.36
C VAL A 284 9.62 -11.63 9.70
N GLU A 285 9.53 -12.03 8.44
CA GLU A 285 10.62 -12.67 7.70
C GLU A 285 11.78 -11.71 7.41
N GLY A 286 11.50 -10.44 7.16
CA GLY A 286 12.51 -9.42 7.00
C GLY A 286 13.39 -9.27 8.25
N ALA A 287 12.78 -9.30 9.44
CA ALA A 287 13.52 -9.29 10.71
C ALA A 287 14.46 -10.49 10.83
N LEU A 288 13.99 -11.69 10.45
CA LEU A 288 14.78 -12.91 10.47
C LEU A 288 15.95 -12.90 9.47
N ARG A 289 15.76 -12.31 8.27
CA ARG A 289 16.82 -12.17 7.26
C ARG A 289 17.90 -11.20 7.71
N LEU A 290 17.51 -10.04 8.25
CA LEU A 290 18.47 -9.05 8.78
C LEU A 290 19.26 -9.59 9.97
N ALA A 291 18.62 -10.31 10.88
CA ALA A 291 19.31 -10.97 12.00
C ALA A 291 20.33 -12.01 11.49
N ARG A 292 20.01 -12.80 10.48
CA ARG A 292 20.92 -13.77 9.86
C ARG A 292 22.07 -13.13 9.09
N SER A 293 21.83 -12.01 8.39
CA SER A 293 22.88 -11.28 7.67
C SER A 293 23.84 -10.59 8.64
N SER A 294 23.35 -10.05 9.74
CA SER A 294 24.16 -9.45 10.80
C SER A 294 25.01 -10.47 11.54
N ALA A 295 24.48 -11.67 11.78
CA ALA A 295 25.23 -12.78 12.38
C ALA A 295 26.35 -13.28 11.46
N ARG A 296 26.11 -13.39 10.14
CA ARG A 296 27.13 -13.77 9.16
C ARG A 296 28.21 -12.70 8.90
N ALA A 297 27.92 -11.43 9.16
CA ALA A 297 28.90 -10.36 9.07
C ALA A 297 29.79 -10.23 10.32
N ALA A 298 29.41 -10.91 11.40
CA ALA A 298 30.15 -10.96 12.67
C ALA A 298 31.00 -12.24 12.81
N GLU A 299 30.89 -13.21 11.89
CA GLU A 299 31.77 -14.37 11.71
C GLU A 299 32.85 -14.06 10.64
#